data_7664c841cae5375f88d6a359a702bf45
#
_entry.id   7664c841cae5375f88d6a359a702bf45
#
_cell.length_a   1.000
_cell.length_b   1.000
_cell.length_c   1.000
_cell.angle_alpha   90.00
_cell.angle_beta   90.00
_cell.angle_gamma   90.00
#
_symmetry.space_group_name_H-M   'P 1'
#
loop_
_entity.id
_entity.type
_entity.pdbx_description
1 polymer ?
#
loop_
_entity_poly.entity_id
_entity_poly.type
_entity_poly.pdbx_seq_one_letter_code
_entity_poly.pdbx_strand_id
1 'polypeptide(L)'
;MSNWQLPEGIDELTGDEAIAFEVTRRELLDLYQSWGYNIVVPPMIEYSDTLVLNSKSIDDKTFKFLDSASTRMLGVHSDITPQIARIDSKNAEPNGISRYCYINAILQTKADDFYASRSPIQAGAELYGYKGIDADIEVIVLMLSSLELLNITNITLSLGNTAIFNALCASANLEIKDVTVLRDIFRRKSVPDLESFLSKNKIKDADKFKSLISLDGNEEVLEKANGIFKSIPTIVDAINDLAKLNEFFKDQNIDVMFDLGEVKAYEYHDGVVFAAYSDKFSKAIAQGGRYDALSKSFDSNREATGFSFDLKFLIHQQENSINKSKVLNAPNIDNPDLNQFVNDLRSKGHVIKTDLNGLAEVDFIQENGKWRLKE
;
A
#
# COMPACT_ATOMS: atom_id res chain seq x y z
N MET A 1 -8.27 35.85 -7.31
CA MET A 1 -7.84 34.46 -7.04
C MET A 1 -6.33 34.49 -6.90
N SER A 2 -5.76 33.89 -5.87
CA SER A 2 -4.31 33.88 -5.72
C SER A 2 -3.69 33.06 -6.84
N ASN A 3 -2.61 33.53 -7.45
CA ASN A 3 -1.90 32.81 -8.54
C ASN A 3 -1.10 31.59 -8.02
N TRP A 4 -1.25 31.21 -6.75
CA TRP A 4 -0.48 30.18 -6.05
C TRP A 4 -1.39 29.05 -5.59
N GLN A 5 -1.98 28.33 -6.53
CA GLN A 5 -2.82 27.15 -6.24
C GLN A 5 -2.10 25.89 -6.72
N LEU A 6 -2.13 24.85 -5.91
CA LEU A 6 -1.71 23.52 -6.32
C LEU A 6 -2.67 22.97 -7.40
N PRO A 7 -2.19 22.10 -8.29
CA PRO A 7 -3.08 21.39 -9.21
C PRO A 7 -4.12 20.58 -8.44
N GLU A 8 -5.28 20.37 -9.05
CA GLU A 8 -6.36 19.58 -8.46
C GLU A 8 -5.88 18.17 -8.09
N GLY A 9 -6.21 17.73 -6.87
CA GLY A 9 -5.80 16.43 -6.31
C GLY A 9 -4.33 16.33 -5.92
N ILE A 10 -3.56 17.42 -5.98
CA ILE A 10 -2.19 17.51 -5.43
C ILE A 10 -2.28 18.29 -4.12
N ASP A 11 -1.73 17.72 -3.07
CA ASP A 11 -1.75 18.25 -1.72
C ASP A 11 -0.39 18.18 -1.05
N GLU A 12 -0.18 18.97 -0.02
CA GLU A 12 1.05 19.07 0.76
C GLU A 12 0.78 18.83 2.24
N LEU A 13 1.78 18.31 2.95
CA LEU A 13 1.77 18.20 4.41
C LEU A 13 2.57 19.37 5.00
N THR A 14 2.02 20.06 5.98
CA THR A 14 2.69 21.17 6.67
C THR A 14 2.45 21.13 8.17
N GLY A 15 3.27 21.84 8.94
CA GLY A 15 3.08 21.98 10.39
C GLY A 15 3.03 20.63 11.11
N ASP A 16 2.01 20.44 11.94
CA ASP A 16 1.84 19.25 12.78
C ASP A 16 1.66 17.97 11.97
N GLU A 17 0.95 18.03 10.84
CA GLU A 17 0.77 16.87 9.95
C GLU A 17 2.09 16.38 9.35
N ALA A 18 2.97 17.30 8.94
CA ALA A 18 4.29 16.95 8.43
C ALA A 18 5.17 16.31 9.51
N ILE A 19 5.05 16.78 10.76
CA ILE A 19 5.75 16.20 11.92
C ILE A 19 5.23 14.79 12.19
N ALA A 20 3.90 14.60 12.22
CA ALA A 20 3.28 13.29 12.41
C ALA A 20 3.74 12.31 11.33
N PHE A 21 3.68 12.74 10.07
CA PHE A 21 4.15 11.93 8.96
C PHE A 21 5.61 11.48 9.14
N GLU A 22 6.52 12.39 9.48
CA GLU A 22 7.93 12.04 9.59
C GLU A 22 8.23 11.15 10.81
N VAL A 23 7.53 11.31 11.93
CA VAL A 23 7.61 10.41 13.08
C VAL A 23 7.14 9.02 12.70
N THR A 24 5.93 8.91 12.18
CA THR A 24 5.33 7.63 11.78
C THR A 24 6.15 6.94 10.68
N ARG A 25 6.69 7.70 9.74
CA ARG A 25 7.57 7.16 8.69
C ARG A 25 8.81 6.47 9.29
N ARG A 26 9.43 7.06 10.31
CA ARG A 26 10.60 6.45 11.00
C ARG A 26 10.19 5.19 11.74
N GLU A 27 9.10 5.24 12.50
CA GLU A 27 8.59 4.08 13.25
C GLU A 27 8.24 2.91 12.33
N LEU A 28 7.62 3.16 11.16
CA LEU A 28 7.34 2.13 10.17
C LEU A 28 8.63 1.55 9.55
N LEU A 29 9.63 2.37 9.24
CA LEU A 29 10.90 1.87 8.73
C LEU A 29 11.64 1.03 9.77
N ASP A 30 11.62 1.42 11.04
CA ASP A 30 12.20 0.66 12.14
C ASP A 30 11.47 -0.68 12.33
N LEU A 31 10.13 -0.69 12.23
CA LEU A 31 9.32 -1.90 12.22
C LEU A 31 9.75 -2.84 11.08
N TYR A 32 9.79 -2.35 9.84
CA TYR A 32 10.16 -3.18 8.69
C TYR A 32 11.60 -3.73 8.80
N GLN A 33 12.54 -2.91 9.24
CA GLN A 33 13.91 -3.35 9.47
C GLN A 33 13.99 -4.41 10.58
N SER A 34 13.18 -4.35 11.61
CA SER A 34 13.11 -5.36 12.67
C SER A 34 12.66 -6.73 12.16
N TRP A 35 11.93 -6.77 11.02
CA TRP A 35 11.53 -7.98 10.30
C TRP A 35 12.55 -8.41 9.23
N GLY A 36 13.68 -7.72 9.12
CA GLY A 36 14.74 -8.02 8.15
C GLY A 36 14.48 -7.48 6.75
N TYR A 37 13.57 -6.51 6.60
CA TYR A 37 13.33 -5.86 5.31
C TYR A 37 14.36 -4.76 5.04
N ASN A 38 14.95 -4.78 3.85
CA ASN A 38 15.91 -3.78 3.40
C ASN A 38 15.19 -2.57 2.82
N ILE A 39 15.57 -1.39 3.29
CA ILE A 39 15.00 -0.14 2.78
C ILE A 39 15.48 0.11 1.34
N VAL A 40 14.53 0.41 0.45
CA VAL A 40 14.80 0.79 -0.94
C VAL A 40 14.22 2.17 -1.21
N VAL A 41 15.00 3.01 -1.86
CA VAL A 41 14.58 4.33 -2.35
C VAL A 41 14.74 4.34 -3.87
N PRO A 42 13.70 3.92 -4.62
CA PRO A 42 13.76 3.91 -6.08
C PRO A 42 13.73 5.35 -6.63
N PRO A 43 14.29 5.60 -7.82
CA PRO A 43 14.20 6.90 -8.45
C PRO A 43 12.74 7.24 -8.82
N MET A 44 12.37 8.50 -8.69
CA MET A 44 11.03 8.98 -9.04
C MET A 44 10.73 8.85 -10.54
N ILE A 45 11.76 8.86 -11.38
CA ILE A 45 11.66 8.88 -12.83
C ILE A 45 12.45 7.71 -13.41
N GLU A 46 11.80 6.94 -14.28
CA GLU A 46 12.42 5.88 -15.08
C GLU A 46 11.90 5.91 -16.52
N TYR A 47 12.43 5.06 -17.39
CA TYR A 47 11.84 4.87 -18.71
C TYR A 47 10.41 4.34 -18.59
N SER A 48 9.49 4.91 -19.35
CA SER A 48 8.07 4.61 -19.21
C SER A 48 7.73 3.14 -19.45
N ASP A 49 8.42 2.48 -20.39
CA ASP A 49 8.27 1.06 -20.68
C ASP A 49 8.62 0.16 -19.48
N THR A 50 9.62 0.56 -18.70
CA THR A 50 10.02 -0.14 -17.47
C THR A 50 8.97 0.02 -16.35
N LEU A 51 8.37 1.21 -16.24
CA LEU A 51 7.39 1.48 -15.18
C LEU A 51 6.04 0.83 -15.47
N VAL A 52 5.61 0.82 -16.74
CA VAL A 52 4.23 0.43 -17.12
C VAL A 52 4.08 -1.06 -17.31
N LEU A 53 5.15 -1.77 -17.70
CA LEU A 53 5.19 -3.23 -17.88
C LEU A 53 4.00 -3.80 -18.68
N ASN A 54 3.52 -3.09 -19.70
CA ASN A 54 2.33 -3.42 -20.48
C ASN A 54 1.02 -3.47 -19.66
N SER A 55 1.01 -2.98 -18.41
CA SER A 55 -0.23 -2.81 -17.64
C SER A 55 -0.93 -1.52 -18.04
N LYS A 56 -2.13 -1.65 -18.59
CA LYS A 56 -2.93 -0.49 -18.98
C LYS A 56 -3.30 0.37 -17.77
N SER A 57 -3.58 -0.22 -16.64
CA SER A 57 -3.96 0.50 -15.41
C SER A 57 -2.82 1.37 -14.89
N ILE A 58 -1.58 0.88 -14.91
CA ILE A 58 -0.39 1.65 -14.53
C ILE A 58 -0.11 2.72 -15.60
N ASP A 59 -0.22 2.35 -16.89
CA ASP A 59 0.00 3.26 -18.02
C ASP A 59 -0.89 4.49 -17.94
N ASP A 60 -2.17 4.30 -17.71
CA ASP A 60 -3.19 5.35 -17.57
C ASP A 60 -2.92 6.30 -16.38
N LYS A 61 -2.24 5.81 -15.34
CA LYS A 61 -1.90 6.58 -14.14
C LYS A 61 -0.53 7.25 -14.20
N THR A 62 0.32 6.88 -15.13
CA THR A 62 1.71 7.35 -15.21
C THR A 62 1.81 8.68 -15.96
N PHE A 63 2.37 9.72 -15.34
CA PHE A 63 2.79 10.92 -16.03
C PHE A 63 3.99 10.62 -16.92
N LYS A 64 3.92 11.01 -18.19
CA LYS A 64 4.97 10.75 -19.18
C LYS A 64 5.46 12.03 -19.82
N PHE A 65 6.74 12.09 -20.10
CA PHE A 65 7.38 13.20 -20.80
C PHE A 65 8.61 12.73 -21.58
N LEU A 66 8.93 13.48 -22.63
CA LEU A 66 10.08 13.19 -23.47
C LEU A 66 11.36 13.70 -22.80
N ASP A 67 12.34 12.83 -22.61
CA ASP A 67 13.67 13.23 -22.18
C ASP A 67 14.44 13.88 -23.36
N SER A 68 14.81 15.14 -23.24
CA SER A 68 15.54 15.85 -24.26
C SER A 68 16.97 15.33 -24.48
N ALA A 69 17.56 14.68 -23.49
CA ALA A 69 18.93 14.15 -23.57
C ALA A 69 18.98 12.80 -24.30
N SER A 70 18.09 11.88 -23.99
CA SER A 70 18.06 10.51 -24.55
C SER A 70 17.05 10.36 -25.69
N THR A 71 16.15 11.31 -25.92
CA THR A 71 15.00 11.24 -26.83
C THR A 71 14.05 10.07 -26.53
N ARG A 72 14.10 9.52 -25.33
CA ARG A 72 13.23 8.44 -24.88
C ARG A 72 12.09 8.97 -24.01
N MET A 73 11.00 8.23 -23.96
CA MET A 73 9.88 8.54 -23.06
C MET A 73 10.22 8.13 -21.63
N LEU A 74 10.14 9.08 -20.71
CA LEU A 74 10.24 8.85 -19.28
C LEU A 74 8.86 8.87 -18.63
N GLY A 75 8.73 8.22 -17.49
CA GLY A 75 7.55 8.25 -16.63
C GLY A 75 7.91 8.65 -15.20
N VAL A 76 6.96 9.28 -14.52
CA VAL A 76 7.00 9.42 -13.05
C VAL A 76 6.32 8.20 -12.46
N HIS A 77 6.92 7.56 -11.47
CA HIS A 77 6.35 6.34 -10.91
C HIS A 77 4.96 6.59 -10.27
N SER A 78 3.99 5.82 -10.70
CA SER A 78 2.62 5.82 -10.18
C SER A 78 2.36 4.67 -9.20
N ASP A 79 3.30 3.73 -9.12
CA ASP A 79 3.36 2.58 -8.22
C ASP A 79 4.84 2.16 -8.07
N ILE A 80 5.25 1.77 -6.86
CA ILE A 80 6.64 1.40 -6.56
C ILE A 80 6.92 -0.08 -6.80
N THR A 81 5.93 -0.96 -6.68
CA THR A 81 6.08 -2.42 -6.83
C THR A 81 6.81 -2.83 -8.11
N PRO A 82 6.52 -2.27 -9.31
CA PRO A 82 7.28 -2.58 -10.53
C PRO A 82 8.77 -2.26 -10.43
N GLN A 83 9.12 -1.17 -9.74
CA GLN A 83 10.52 -0.80 -9.55
C GLN A 83 11.24 -1.76 -8.60
N ILE A 84 10.55 -2.26 -7.55
CA ILE A 84 11.12 -3.27 -6.65
C ILE A 84 11.34 -4.58 -7.41
N ALA A 85 10.41 -5.02 -8.27
CA ALA A 85 10.58 -6.19 -9.10
C ALA A 85 11.83 -6.08 -10.00
N ARG A 86 12.05 -4.93 -10.63
CA ARG A 86 13.25 -4.64 -11.42
C ARG A 86 14.53 -4.67 -10.55
N ILE A 87 14.48 -4.12 -9.34
CA ILE A 87 15.61 -4.08 -8.42
C ILE A 87 15.96 -5.50 -7.97
N ASP A 88 14.96 -6.29 -7.60
CA ASP A 88 15.13 -7.70 -7.23
C ASP A 88 15.74 -8.50 -8.38
N SER A 89 15.19 -8.40 -9.59
CA SER A 89 15.70 -9.14 -10.75
C SER A 89 17.18 -8.89 -11.05
N LYS A 90 17.67 -7.67 -10.71
CA LYS A 90 19.07 -7.29 -10.94
C LYS A 90 20.01 -7.67 -9.80
N ASN A 91 19.54 -7.65 -8.55
CA ASN A 91 20.39 -7.68 -7.37
C ASN A 91 20.25 -8.98 -6.54
N ALA A 92 19.19 -9.76 -6.76
CA ALA A 92 18.92 -10.93 -5.94
C ALA A 92 19.83 -12.11 -6.27
N GLU A 93 20.15 -12.89 -5.27
CA GLU A 93 20.73 -14.22 -5.47
C GLU A 93 19.66 -15.16 -6.05
N PRO A 94 20.01 -16.03 -7.02
CA PRO A 94 19.02 -16.84 -7.77
C PRO A 94 18.08 -17.68 -6.89
N ASN A 95 18.56 -18.18 -5.76
CA ASN A 95 17.78 -19.03 -4.83
C ASN A 95 17.61 -18.38 -3.43
N GLY A 96 17.91 -17.10 -3.31
CA GLY A 96 17.79 -16.37 -2.03
C GLY A 96 16.38 -15.82 -1.81
N ILE A 97 16.00 -15.59 -0.57
CA ILE A 97 14.79 -14.82 -0.22
C ILE A 97 15.20 -13.38 -0.04
N SER A 98 14.53 -12.48 -0.74
CA SER A 98 14.75 -11.03 -0.62
C SER A 98 13.55 -10.37 0.04
N ARG A 99 13.82 -9.40 0.90
CA ARG A 99 12.83 -8.60 1.60
C ARG A 99 13.14 -7.12 1.38
N TYR A 100 12.21 -6.38 0.83
CA TYR A 100 12.34 -4.95 0.54
C TYR A 100 11.20 -4.16 1.14
N CYS A 101 11.49 -2.97 1.65
CA CYS A 101 10.48 -2.03 2.09
C CYS A 101 10.75 -0.62 1.56
N TYR A 102 9.69 0.16 1.46
CA TYR A 102 9.78 1.52 0.94
C TYR A 102 8.70 2.43 1.54
N ILE A 103 9.01 3.73 1.63
CA ILE A 103 8.04 4.78 1.91
C ILE A 103 8.44 5.98 1.04
N ASN A 104 7.76 6.17 -0.08
CA ASN A 104 8.06 7.23 -1.06
C ASN A 104 6.78 7.86 -1.63
N ALA A 105 6.90 9.13 -2.01
CA ALA A 105 5.86 9.79 -2.78
C ALA A 105 5.76 9.19 -4.18
N ILE A 106 4.53 8.95 -4.64
CA ILE A 106 4.22 8.59 -6.02
C ILE A 106 3.33 9.68 -6.63
N LEU A 107 3.21 9.70 -7.95
CA LEU A 107 2.41 10.69 -8.63
C LEU A 107 1.52 10.03 -9.69
N GLN A 108 0.22 10.31 -9.62
CA GLN A 108 -0.78 9.72 -10.52
C GLN A 108 -1.47 10.80 -11.37
N THR A 109 -1.72 10.49 -12.64
CA THR A 109 -2.45 11.38 -13.56
C THR A 109 -3.90 11.60 -13.12
N LYS A 110 -4.48 10.59 -12.45
CA LYS A 110 -5.85 10.60 -11.91
C LYS A 110 -5.89 9.89 -10.56
N ALA A 111 -6.72 10.38 -9.67
CA ALA A 111 -6.98 9.74 -8.38
C ALA A 111 -7.82 8.47 -8.56
N ASP A 112 -7.73 7.54 -7.61
CA ASP A 112 -8.52 6.30 -7.61
C ASP A 112 -9.99 6.53 -7.25
N ASP A 113 -10.26 7.57 -6.45
CA ASP A 113 -11.60 8.00 -6.07
C ASP A 113 -11.64 9.52 -5.85
N PHE A 114 -12.84 10.07 -5.58
CA PHE A 114 -13.05 11.51 -5.44
C PHE A 114 -12.26 12.14 -4.29
N TYR A 115 -11.95 11.38 -3.24
CA TYR A 115 -11.22 11.84 -2.06
C TYR A 115 -9.74 11.45 -2.07
N ALA A 116 -9.30 10.68 -3.05
CA ALA A 116 -7.92 10.24 -3.12
C ALA A 116 -7.00 11.33 -3.65
N SER A 117 -5.81 11.44 -3.06
CA SER A 117 -4.74 12.29 -3.58
C SER A 117 -4.15 11.72 -4.87
N ARG A 118 -3.71 12.60 -5.77
CA ARG A 118 -2.88 12.24 -6.92
C ARG A 118 -1.40 12.17 -6.57
N SER A 119 -1.04 12.61 -5.37
CA SER A 119 0.32 12.54 -4.82
C SER A 119 0.36 11.78 -3.49
N PRO A 120 -0.09 10.49 -3.48
CA PRO A 120 -0.03 9.70 -2.26
C PRO A 120 1.42 9.41 -1.85
N ILE A 121 1.62 9.07 -0.58
CA ILE A 121 2.89 8.54 -0.09
C ILE A 121 2.70 7.05 0.13
N GLN A 122 3.19 6.26 -0.82
CA GLN A 122 3.07 4.81 -0.77
C GLN A 122 4.09 4.23 0.20
N ALA A 123 3.59 3.54 1.25
CA ALA A 123 4.37 2.71 2.15
C ALA A 123 4.08 1.25 1.84
N GLY A 124 5.09 0.39 1.85
CA GLY A 124 4.90 -1.02 1.55
C GLY A 124 6.13 -1.87 1.77
N ALA A 125 5.90 -3.18 1.69
CA ALA A 125 6.92 -4.21 1.82
C ALA A 125 6.66 -5.36 0.84
N GLU A 126 7.75 -5.91 0.29
CA GLU A 126 7.75 -6.92 -0.77
C GLU A 126 8.69 -8.07 -0.41
N LEU A 127 8.23 -9.31 -0.54
CA LEU A 127 9.01 -10.53 -0.32
C LEU A 127 9.13 -11.31 -1.62
N TYR A 128 10.34 -11.67 -2.00
CA TYR A 128 10.67 -12.40 -3.22
C TYR A 128 11.36 -13.72 -2.95
N GLY A 129 11.14 -14.70 -3.83
CA GLY A 129 11.89 -15.97 -3.87
C GLY A 129 11.34 -17.05 -2.96
N TYR A 130 10.09 -16.97 -2.52
CA TYR A 130 9.44 -18.01 -1.75
C TYR A 130 8.01 -18.30 -2.24
N LYS A 131 7.79 -19.55 -2.67
CA LYS A 131 6.53 -19.98 -3.27
C LYS A 131 5.42 -20.29 -2.24
N GLY A 132 5.81 -20.69 -1.02
CA GLY A 132 4.85 -21.16 -0.01
C GLY A 132 3.98 -20.05 0.55
N ILE A 133 2.85 -20.45 1.12
CA ILE A 133 1.86 -19.55 1.73
C ILE A 133 2.42 -18.77 2.94
N ASP A 134 3.51 -19.26 3.54
CA ASP A 134 4.15 -18.59 4.68
C ASP A 134 4.66 -17.19 4.32
N ALA A 135 5.03 -16.95 3.04
CA ALA A 135 5.38 -15.60 2.59
C ALA A 135 4.17 -14.66 2.60
N ASP A 136 3.00 -15.16 2.18
CA ASP A 136 1.76 -14.37 2.22
C ASP A 136 1.35 -14.09 3.67
N ILE A 137 1.51 -15.06 4.56
CA ILE A 137 1.30 -14.88 6.00
C ILE A 137 2.24 -13.79 6.55
N GLU A 138 3.54 -13.88 6.25
CA GLU A 138 4.53 -12.90 6.72
C GLU A 138 4.14 -11.47 6.32
N VAL A 139 3.83 -11.24 5.04
CA VAL A 139 3.51 -9.89 4.56
C VAL A 139 2.15 -9.40 5.08
N ILE A 140 1.15 -10.28 5.27
CA ILE A 140 -0.14 -9.89 5.87
C ILE A 140 0.06 -9.50 7.34
N VAL A 141 0.82 -10.27 8.11
CA VAL A 141 1.10 -9.95 9.52
C VAL A 141 1.86 -8.63 9.62
N LEU A 142 2.86 -8.39 8.76
CA LEU A 142 3.59 -7.12 8.72
C LEU A 142 2.69 -5.94 8.33
N MET A 143 1.75 -6.13 7.38
CA MET A 143 0.73 -5.14 7.04
C MET A 143 -0.14 -4.80 8.26
N LEU A 144 -0.64 -5.80 8.96
CA LEU A 144 -1.47 -5.62 10.15
C LEU A 144 -0.70 -4.92 11.28
N SER A 145 0.56 -5.31 11.52
CA SER A 145 1.44 -4.63 12.48
C SER A 145 1.69 -3.17 12.12
N SER A 146 1.77 -2.86 10.81
CA SER A 146 1.88 -1.47 10.33
C SER A 146 0.63 -0.65 10.65
N LEU A 147 -0.55 -1.24 10.47
CA LEU A 147 -1.82 -0.60 10.79
C LEU A 147 -2.03 -0.44 12.31
N GLU A 148 -1.58 -1.41 13.10
CA GLU A 148 -1.59 -1.32 14.57
C GLU A 148 -0.68 -0.19 15.06
N LEU A 149 0.52 -0.03 14.51
CA LEU A 149 1.42 1.09 14.80
C LEU A 149 0.74 2.45 14.49
N LEU A 150 -0.08 2.50 13.46
CA LEU A 150 -0.92 3.65 13.12
C LEU A 150 -2.17 3.78 14.02
N ASN A 151 -2.32 3.00 15.08
CA ASN A 151 -3.49 2.97 15.97
C ASN A 151 -4.81 2.72 15.23
N ILE A 152 -4.77 2.00 14.12
CA ILE A 152 -5.97 1.57 13.40
C ILE A 152 -6.39 0.21 13.95
N THR A 153 -7.56 0.16 14.54
CA THR A 153 -8.15 -1.01 15.19
C THR A 153 -9.41 -1.47 14.44
N ASN A 154 -10.00 -2.59 14.88
CA ASN A 154 -11.22 -3.15 14.27
C ASN A 154 -11.02 -3.43 12.77
N ILE A 155 -9.97 -4.19 12.46
CA ILE A 155 -9.62 -4.53 11.09
C ILE A 155 -10.38 -5.78 10.68
N THR A 156 -11.03 -5.71 9.52
CA THR A 156 -11.53 -6.85 8.77
C THR A 156 -10.53 -7.16 7.65
N LEU A 157 -9.98 -8.36 7.65
CA LEU A 157 -9.09 -8.86 6.61
C LEU A 157 -9.91 -9.56 5.53
N SER A 158 -9.96 -8.99 4.33
CA SER A 158 -10.56 -9.64 3.16
C SER A 158 -9.52 -10.46 2.42
N LEU A 159 -9.81 -11.73 2.17
CA LEU A 159 -8.94 -12.67 1.47
C LEU A 159 -9.59 -13.16 0.18
N GLY A 160 -8.82 -13.21 -0.88
CA GLY A 160 -9.23 -13.75 -2.17
C GLY A 160 -8.06 -14.46 -2.87
N ASN A 161 -8.34 -15.03 -4.05
CA ASN A 161 -7.30 -15.62 -4.88
C ASN A 161 -7.67 -15.48 -6.35
N THR A 162 -6.92 -14.67 -7.09
CA THR A 162 -7.19 -14.39 -8.50
C THR A 162 -7.04 -15.61 -9.40
N ALA A 163 -6.31 -16.63 -8.97
CA ALA A 163 -6.19 -17.90 -9.69
C ALA A 163 -7.55 -18.61 -9.85
N ILE A 164 -8.52 -18.38 -8.94
CA ILE A 164 -9.87 -18.97 -9.03
C ILE A 164 -10.58 -18.48 -10.29
N PHE A 165 -10.67 -17.16 -10.47
CA PHE A 165 -11.28 -16.55 -11.65
C PHE A 165 -10.54 -16.95 -12.93
N ASN A 166 -9.22 -16.88 -12.94
CA ASN A 166 -8.39 -17.20 -14.09
C ASN A 166 -8.53 -18.67 -14.50
N ALA A 167 -8.51 -19.61 -13.55
CA ALA A 167 -8.69 -21.03 -13.82
C ALA A 167 -10.11 -21.35 -14.33
N LEU A 168 -11.13 -20.66 -13.82
CA LEU A 168 -12.49 -20.83 -14.33
C LEU A 168 -12.60 -20.36 -15.77
N CYS A 169 -12.03 -19.19 -16.12
CA CYS A 169 -11.97 -18.68 -17.50
C CYS A 169 -11.23 -19.67 -18.43
N ALA A 170 -10.09 -20.20 -17.97
CA ALA A 170 -9.31 -21.19 -18.72
C ALA A 170 -10.10 -22.48 -18.95
N SER A 171 -10.82 -22.99 -17.95
CA SER A 171 -11.64 -24.20 -18.06
C SER A 171 -12.82 -24.05 -19.04
N ALA A 172 -13.29 -22.84 -19.22
CA ALA A 172 -14.33 -22.48 -20.19
C ALA A 172 -13.76 -22.16 -21.58
N ASN A 173 -12.42 -22.19 -21.78
CA ASN A 173 -11.69 -21.85 -23.01
C ASN A 173 -12.02 -20.46 -23.53
N LEU A 174 -12.09 -19.46 -22.64
CA LEU A 174 -12.42 -18.08 -23.03
C LEU A 174 -11.25 -17.39 -23.72
N GLU A 175 -11.57 -16.59 -24.74
CA GLU A 175 -10.60 -15.71 -25.36
C GLU A 175 -10.26 -14.50 -24.47
N ILE A 176 -9.07 -13.93 -24.63
CA ILE A 176 -8.58 -12.78 -23.83
C ILE A 176 -9.61 -11.63 -23.79
N LYS A 177 -10.25 -11.33 -24.93
CA LYS A 177 -11.29 -10.27 -25.01
C LYS A 177 -12.48 -10.56 -24.05
N ASP A 178 -12.91 -11.82 -23.96
CA ASP A 178 -14.03 -12.22 -23.13
C ASP A 178 -13.64 -12.23 -21.65
N VAL A 179 -12.42 -12.66 -21.35
CA VAL A 179 -11.84 -12.58 -19.99
C VAL A 179 -11.79 -11.11 -19.52
N THR A 180 -11.38 -10.18 -20.40
CA THR A 180 -11.33 -8.75 -20.05
C THR A 180 -12.72 -8.20 -19.71
N VAL A 181 -13.73 -8.55 -20.49
CA VAL A 181 -15.13 -8.13 -20.23
C VAL A 181 -15.64 -8.73 -18.93
N LEU A 182 -15.42 -10.05 -18.71
CA LEU A 182 -15.82 -10.71 -17.47
C LEU A 182 -15.11 -10.12 -16.25
N ARG A 183 -13.82 -9.81 -16.34
CA ARG A 183 -13.08 -9.16 -15.26
C ARG A 183 -13.71 -7.81 -14.88
N ASP A 184 -14.14 -7.01 -15.85
CA ASP A 184 -14.84 -5.75 -15.56
C ASP A 184 -16.20 -5.98 -14.92
N ILE A 185 -16.96 -6.99 -15.36
CA ILE A 185 -18.24 -7.38 -14.75
C ILE A 185 -18.04 -7.83 -13.30
N PHE A 186 -17.05 -8.69 -13.02
CA PHE A 186 -16.72 -9.15 -11.67
C PHE A 186 -16.26 -7.99 -10.78
N ARG A 187 -15.42 -7.10 -11.31
CA ARG A 187 -14.96 -5.90 -10.58
C ARG A 187 -16.12 -5.02 -10.12
N ARG A 188 -17.19 -4.92 -10.92
CA ARG A 188 -18.41 -4.17 -10.58
C ARG A 188 -19.43 -4.99 -9.81
N LYS A 189 -19.19 -6.28 -9.61
CA LYS A 189 -20.16 -7.23 -9.00
C LYS A 189 -21.53 -7.17 -9.68
N SER A 190 -21.57 -6.96 -11.02
CA SER A 190 -22.82 -6.81 -11.78
C SER A 190 -23.40 -8.17 -12.21
N VAL A 191 -24.27 -8.74 -11.39
CA VAL A 191 -24.96 -10.00 -11.71
C VAL A 191 -25.80 -9.90 -13.00
N PRO A 192 -26.57 -8.83 -13.27
CA PRO A 192 -27.32 -8.71 -14.52
C PRO A 192 -26.44 -8.70 -15.78
N ASP A 193 -25.30 -7.98 -15.73
CA ASP A 193 -24.37 -7.95 -16.86
C ASP A 193 -23.71 -9.31 -17.07
N LEU A 194 -23.40 -10.03 -15.96
CA LEU A 194 -22.87 -11.38 -16.03
C LEU A 194 -23.86 -12.33 -16.73
N GLU A 195 -25.11 -12.35 -16.32
CA GLU A 195 -26.14 -13.21 -16.91
C GLU A 195 -26.33 -12.90 -18.42
N SER A 196 -26.38 -11.63 -18.78
CA SER A 196 -26.48 -11.19 -20.18
C SER A 196 -25.27 -11.67 -20.99
N PHE A 197 -24.06 -11.49 -20.45
CA PHE A 197 -22.82 -11.89 -21.13
C PHE A 197 -22.74 -13.41 -21.33
N LEU A 198 -23.02 -14.19 -20.27
CA LEU A 198 -22.97 -15.66 -20.30
C LEU A 198 -23.97 -16.24 -21.33
N SER A 199 -25.21 -15.70 -21.35
CA SER A 199 -26.27 -16.14 -22.25
C SER A 199 -25.96 -15.81 -23.71
N LYS A 200 -25.50 -14.58 -23.98
CA LYS A 200 -25.17 -14.10 -25.33
C LYS A 200 -24.04 -14.90 -25.97
N ASN A 201 -23.00 -15.21 -25.19
CA ASN A 201 -21.81 -15.87 -25.67
C ASN A 201 -21.84 -17.40 -25.50
N LYS A 202 -22.94 -17.96 -24.95
CA LYS A 202 -23.11 -19.39 -24.71
C LYS A 202 -21.92 -20.01 -23.97
N ILE A 203 -21.48 -19.33 -22.89
CA ILE A 203 -20.31 -19.73 -22.13
C ILE A 203 -20.55 -21.06 -21.45
N LYS A 204 -19.58 -21.95 -21.58
CA LYS A 204 -19.56 -23.24 -20.87
C LYS A 204 -19.47 -23.00 -19.36
N ASP A 205 -20.12 -23.84 -18.57
CA ASP A 205 -20.12 -23.75 -17.10
C ASP A 205 -20.65 -22.40 -16.56
N ALA A 206 -21.60 -21.77 -17.27
CA ALA A 206 -22.20 -20.49 -16.90
C ALA A 206 -22.63 -20.40 -15.43
N ASP A 207 -23.17 -21.49 -14.86
CA ASP A 207 -23.61 -21.54 -13.46
C ASP A 207 -22.44 -21.41 -12.47
N LYS A 208 -21.24 -21.87 -12.83
CA LYS A 208 -20.03 -21.69 -12.00
C LYS A 208 -19.64 -20.22 -11.92
N PHE A 209 -19.74 -19.46 -13.03
CA PHE A 209 -19.49 -18.00 -13.01
C PHE A 209 -20.52 -17.25 -12.17
N LYS A 210 -21.81 -17.64 -12.27
CA LYS A 210 -22.89 -17.08 -11.44
C LYS A 210 -22.68 -17.36 -9.96
N SER A 211 -22.20 -18.54 -9.64
CA SER A 211 -21.85 -18.89 -8.26
C SER A 211 -20.65 -18.06 -7.78
N LEU A 212 -19.59 -17.99 -8.57
CA LEU A 212 -18.35 -17.34 -8.18
C LEU A 212 -18.53 -15.85 -7.82
N ILE A 213 -19.32 -15.10 -8.60
CA ILE A 213 -19.52 -13.65 -8.37
C ILE A 213 -20.20 -13.35 -7.02
N SER A 214 -20.88 -14.35 -6.43
CA SER A 214 -21.64 -14.25 -5.16
C SER A 214 -21.00 -15.07 -4.03
N LEU A 215 -19.80 -15.63 -4.24
CA LEU A 215 -19.08 -16.37 -3.21
C LEU A 215 -18.23 -15.42 -2.37
N ASP A 216 -18.89 -14.64 -1.54
CA ASP A 216 -18.28 -13.77 -0.54
C ASP A 216 -18.93 -14.01 0.84
N GLY A 217 -18.18 -13.82 1.92
CA GLY A 217 -18.62 -14.02 3.30
C GLY A 217 -17.56 -14.64 4.20
N ASN A 218 -18.01 -15.34 5.23
CA ASN A 218 -17.16 -16.03 6.20
C ASN A 218 -16.57 -17.35 5.66
N GLU A 219 -15.92 -18.14 6.51
CA GLU A 219 -15.26 -19.40 6.13
C GLU A 219 -16.15 -20.42 5.44
N GLU A 220 -17.48 -20.37 5.64
CA GLU A 220 -18.41 -21.29 4.98
C GLU A 220 -18.39 -21.20 3.44
N VAL A 221 -17.96 -20.06 2.89
CA VAL A 221 -17.81 -19.88 1.43
C VAL A 221 -16.76 -20.81 0.85
N LEU A 222 -15.71 -21.17 1.62
CA LEU A 222 -14.66 -22.08 1.18
C LEU A 222 -15.19 -23.49 0.95
N GLU A 223 -16.03 -23.99 1.86
CA GLU A 223 -16.68 -25.30 1.72
C GLU A 223 -17.64 -25.33 0.52
N LYS A 224 -18.46 -24.28 0.36
CA LYS A 224 -19.37 -24.14 -0.79
C LYS A 224 -18.59 -24.13 -2.10
N ALA A 225 -17.49 -23.37 -2.17
CA ALA A 225 -16.64 -23.29 -3.34
C ALA A 225 -15.99 -24.65 -3.68
N ASN A 226 -15.49 -25.39 -2.69
CA ASN A 226 -14.95 -26.72 -2.89
C ASN A 226 -15.98 -27.68 -3.51
N GLY A 227 -17.24 -27.61 -3.08
CA GLY A 227 -18.33 -28.41 -3.67
C GLY A 227 -18.56 -28.07 -5.14
N ILE A 228 -18.59 -26.78 -5.49
CA ILE A 228 -18.88 -26.28 -6.85
C ILE A 228 -17.71 -26.55 -7.81
N PHE A 229 -16.47 -26.31 -7.37
CA PHE A 229 -15.28 -26.29 -8.22
C PHE A 229 -14.38 -27.53 -8.12
N LYS A 230 -14.83 -28.61 -7.47
CA LYS A 230 -14.06 -29.86 -7.25
C LYS A 230 -13.44 -30.45 -8.52
N SER A 231 -14.00 -30.16 -9.69
CA SER A 231 -13.51 -30.65 -10.98
C SER A 231 -12.36 -29.82 -11.58
N ILE A 232 -11.95 -28.73 -10.93
CA ILE A 232 -10.90 -27.82 -11.40
C ILE A 232 -9.79 -27.77 -10.35
N PRO A 233 -8.72 -28.60 -10.48
CA PRO A 233 -7.70 -28.74 -9.43
C PRO A 233 -7.07 -27.41 -9.00
N THR A 234 -6.74 -26.55 -9.95
CA THR A 234 -6.14 -25.22 -9.65
C THR A 234 -7.04 -24.38 -8.73
N ILE A 235 -8.38 -24.47 -8.87
CA ILE A 235 -9.29 -23.75 -7.97
C ILE A 235 -9.29 -24.39 -6.59
N VAL A 236 -9.25 -25.73 -6.54
CA VAL A 236 -9.18 -26.45 -5.26
C VAL A 236 -7.90 -26.11 -4.51
N ASP A 237 -6.77 -26.03 -5.19
CA ASP A 237 -5.48 -25.61 -4.60
C ASP A 237 -5.57 -24.18 -4.06
N ALA A 238 -6.13 -23.24 -4.83
CA ALA A 238 -6.33 -21.86 -4.39
C ALA A 238 -7.25 -21.74 -3.16
N ILE A 239 -8.31 -22.54 -3.09
CA ILE A 239 -9.20 -22.60 -1.91
C ILE A 239 -8.46 -23.18 -0.70
N ASN A 240 -7.61 -24.20 -0.90
CA ASN A 240 -6.82 -24.79 0.18
C ASN A 240 -5.80 -23.78 0.74
N ASP A 241 -5.23 -22.92 -0.09
CA ASP A 241 -4.33 -21.86 0.38
C ASP A 241 -5.10 -20.82 1.20
N LEU A 242 -6.31 -20.42 0.78
CA LEU A 242 -7.17 -19.55 1.58
C LEU A 242 -7.59 -20.20 2.91
N ALA A 243 -7.84 -21.51 2.93
CA ALA A 243 -8.15 -22.23 4.16
C ALA A 243 -6.96 -22.24 5.16
N LYS A 244 -5.71 -22.37 4.67
CA LYS A 244 -4.51 -22.26 5.52
C LYS A 244 -4.37 -20.86 6.12
N LEU A 245 -4.62 -19.81 5.32
CA LEU A 245 -4.64 -18.43 5.83
C LEU A 245 -5.71 -18.27 6.91
N ASN A 246 -6.92 -18.79 6.67
CA ASN A 246 -7.99 -18.76 7.67
C ASN A 246 -7.57 -19.42 8.98
N GLU A 247 -6.99 -20.60 8.90
CA GLU A 247 -6.53 -21.34 10.09
C GLU A 247 -5.49 -20.54 10.88
N PHE A 248 -4.56 -19.89 10.19
CA PHE A 248 -3.52 -19.06 10.82
C PHE A 248 -4.12 -17.82 11.52
N PHE A 249 -5.08 -17.13 10.89
CA PHE A 249 -5.64 -15.88 11.45
C PHE A 249 -6.79 -16.12 12.44
N LYS A 250 -7.36 -17.32 12.51
CA LYS A 250 -8.50 -17.64 13.38
C LYS A 250 -8.28 -17.33 14.86
N ASP A 251 -7.04 -17.51 15.33
CA ASP A 251 -6.68 -17.30 16.74
C ASP A 251 -6.13 -15.89 17.02
N GLN A 252 -6.10 -14.99 16.02
CA GLN A 252 -5.47 -13.66 16.13
C GLN A 252 -6.45 -12.50 16.40
N ASN A 253 -7.70 -12.80 16.73
CA ASN A 253 -8.74 -11.79 17.00
C ASN A 253 -8.92 -10.78 15.84
N ILE A 254 -8.84 -11.30 14.59
CA ILE A 254 -9.02 -10.54 13.35
C ILE A 254 -10.25 -11.12 12.64
N ASP A 255 -11.17 -10.26 12.24
CA ASP A 255 -12.29 -10.67 11.41
C ASP A 255 -11.79 -10.99 9.99
N VAL A 256 -11.96 -12.25 9.57
CA VAL A 256 -11.58 -12.71 8.23
C VAL A 256 -12.83 -12.87 7.37
N MET A 257 -12.82 -12.26 6.21
CA MET A 257 -13.85 -12.37 5.18
C MET A 257 -13.21 -12.85 3.88
N PHE A 258 -13.97 -13.58 3.09
CA PHE A 258 -13.51 -14.08 1.79
C PHE A 258 -14.30 -13.43 0.66
N ASP A 259 -13.61 -13.09 -0.42
CA ASP A 259 -14.20 -12.75 -1.72
C ASP A 259 -13.53 -13.60 -2.81
N LEU A 260 -14.15 -14.72 -3.16
CA LEU A 260 -13.58 -15.65 -4.15
C LEU A 260 -13.71 -15.14 -5.59
N GLY A 261 -14.58 -14.16 -5.81
CA GLY A 261 -14.74 -13.46 -7.08
C GLY A 261 -13.89 -12.18 -7.18
N GLU A 262 -12.95 -11.96 -6.26
CA GLU A 262 -12.12 -10.76 -6.25
C GLU A 262 -11.18 -10.71 -7.47
N VAL A 263 -11.30 -9.62 -8.23
CA VAL A 263 -10.50 -9.34 -9.44
C VAL A 263 -10.02 -7.89 -9.49
N LYS A 264 -10.30 -7.10 -8.42
CA LYS A 264 -9.94 -5.68 -8.34
C LYS A 264 -8.47 -5.45 -8.05
N ALA A 265 -7.80 -6.46 -7.49
CA ALA A 265 -6.37 -6.42 -7.27
C ALA A 265 -5.63 -5.96 -8.54
N TYR A 266 -4.45 -5.39 -8.39
CA TYR A 266 -3.66 -4.93 -9.54
C TYR A 266 -3.61 -6.00 -10.64
N GLU A 267 -3.62 -5.58 -11.90
CA GLU A 267 -3.65 -6.48 -13.06
C GLU A 267 -2.52 -7.53 -13.07
N TYR A 268 -1.47 -7.28 -12.30
CA TYR A 268 -0.33 -8.20 -12.17
C TYR A 268 -0.47 -9.28 -11.08
N HIS A 269 -1.53 -9.24 -10.24
CA HIS A 269 -1.75 -10.30 -9.25
C HIS A 269 -2.21 -11.61 -9.90
N ASP A 270 -1.60 -12.73 -9.50
CA ASP A 270 -1.85 -14.05 -10.06
C ASP A 270 -2.04 -15.16 -9.02
N GLY A 271 -2.17 -14.81 -7.75
CA GLY A 271 -2.37 -15.72 -6.63
C GLY A 271 -3.26 -15.14 -5.54
N VAL A 272 -2.89 -15.37 -4.28
CA VAL A 272 -3.55 -14.80 -3.11
C VAL A 272 -3.57 -13.28 -3.22
N VAL A 273 -4.72 -12.69 -2.88
CA VAL A 273 -4.89 -11.24 -2.74
C VAL A 273 -5.58 -10.96 -1.41
N PHE A 274 -5.22 -9.84 -0.80
CA PHE A 274 -5.75 -9.45 0.50
C PHE A 274 -5.92 -7.95 0.61
N ALA A 275 -6.87 -7.53 1.45
CA ALA A 275 -7.11 -6.13 1.74
C ALA A 275 -7.56 -5.97 3.20
N ALA A 276 -7.09 -4.92 3.85
CA ALA A 276 -7.53 -4.54 5.18
C ALA A 276 -8.60 -3.44 5.10
N TYR A 277 -9.68 -3.62 5.83
CA TYR A 277 -10.76 -2.66 6.00
C TYR A 277 -10.90 -2.31 7.49
N SER A 278 -11.41 -1.13 7.79
CA SER A 278 -11.79 -0.73 9.15
C SER A 278 -13.10 0.06 9.08
N ASP A 279 -13.89 -0.01 10.14
CA ASP A 279 -15.17 0.67 10.27
C ASP A 279 -15.10 2.20 10.11
N LYS A 280 -13.90 2.78 10.29
CA LYS A 280 -13.64 4.21 10.13
C LYS A 280 -13.48 4.66 8.68
N PHE A 281 -13.30 3.73 7.74
CA PHE A 281 -12.95 4.05 6.36
C PHE A 281 -13.92 3.39 5.38
N SER A 282 -14.29 4.11 4.32
CA SER A 282 -15.22 3.60 3.30
C SER A 282 -14.56 2.72 2.23
N LYS A 283 -13.23 2.54 2.31
CA LYS A 283 -12.43 1.78 1.33
C LYS A 283 -11.36 0.96 2.04
N ALA A 284 -10.71 0.08 1.28
CA ALA A 284 -9.53 -0.62 1.76
C ALA A 284 -8.45 0.39 2.18
N ILE A 285 -7.87 0.17 3.36
CA ILE A 285 -6.83 1.03 3.95
C ILE A 285 -5.42 0.52 3.65
N ALA A 286 -5.28 -0.78 3.36
CA ALA A 286 -4.07 -1.42 2.87
C ALA A 286 -4.47 -2.59 1.98
N GLN A 287 -3.65 -2.92 1.01
CA GLN A 287 -3.93 -4.04 0.10
C GLN A 287 -2.64 -4.66 -0.41
N GLY A 288 -2.73 -5.91 -0.83
CA GLY A 288 -1.60 -6.62 -1.36
C GLY A 288 -1.97 -7.94 -2.01
N GLY A 289 -0.96 -8.72 -2.34
CA GLY A 289 -1.15 -10.05 -2.89
C GLY A 289 0.09 -10.61 -3.56
N ARG A 290 -0.05 -11.80 -4.13
CA ARG A 290 0.97 -12.51 -4.87
C ARG A 290 0.96 -12.09 -6.34
N TYR A 291 2.16 -11.88 -6.90
CA TYR A 291 2.35 -11.36 -8.27
C TYR A 291 3.60 -11.97 -8.95
N ASP A 292 3.68 -13.28 -8.97
CA ASP A 292 4.81 -14.03 -9.54
C ASP A 292 5.07 -13.68 -11.03
N ALA A 293 4.01 -13.35 -11.77
CA ALA A 293 4.11 -12.99 -13.19
C ALA A 293 4.83 -11.65 -13.43
N LEU A 294 4.84 -10.73 -12.47
CA LEU A 294 5.50 -9.44 -12.63
C LEU A 294 7.02 -9.57 -12.77
N SER A 295 7.63 -10.47 -12.00
CA SER A 295 9.05 -10.76 -12.06
C SER A 295 9.49 -11.23 -13.46
N LYS A 296 8.63 -11.94 -14.20
CA LYS A 296 8.90 -12.41 -15.57
C LYS A 296 9.10 -11.27 -16.57
N SER A 297 8.52 -10.12 -16.31
CA SER A 297 8.73 -8.92 -17.15
C SER A 297 10.16 -8.38 -17.09
N PHE A 298 10.94 -8.86 -16.12
CA PHE A 298 12.35 -8.51 -15.91
C PHE A 298 13.27 -9.74 -16.03
N ASP A 299 12.87 -10.75 -16.83
CA ASP A 299 13.61 -12.00 -17.05
C ASP A 299 13.90 -12.77 -15.74
N SER A 300 13.06 -12.59 -14.71
CA SER A 300 13.15 -13.28 -13.42
C SER A 300 11.93 -14.20 -13.23
N ASN A 301 12.16 -15.40 -12.67
CA ASN A 301 11.09 -16.34 -12.33
C ASN A 301 10.91 -16.46 -10.80
N ARG A 302 11.17 -15.37 -10.08
CA ARG A 302 11.04 -15.36 -8.62
C ARG A 302 9.59 -15.08 -8.24
N GLU A 303 9.09 -15.90 -7.34
CA GLU A 303 7.80 -15.68 -6.70
C GLU A 303 7.84 -14.40 -5.86
N ALA A 304 6.73 -13.68 -5.82
CA ALA A 304 6.65 -12.40 -5.15
C ALA A 304 5.30 -12.18 -4.49
N THR A 305 5.32 -11.65 -3.28
CA THR A 305 4.14 -11.19 -2.56
C THR A 305 4.48 -9.94 -1.76
N GLY A 306 3.51 -9.04 -1.59
CA GLY A 306 3.74 -7.79 -0.88
C GLY A 306 2.46 -7.03 -0.60
N PHE A 307 2.59 -5.90 0.08
CA PHE A 307 1.47 -5.00 0.36
C PHE A 307 1.90 -3.54 0.25
N SER A 308 0.91 -2.67 0.06
CA SER A 308 1.09 -1.23 0.17
C SER A 308 -0.14 -0.51 0.70
N PHE A 309 0.07 0.71 1.19
CA PHE A 309 -0.98 1.65 1.58
C PHE A 309 -0.53 3.10 1.40
N ASP A 310 -1.51 4.02 1.37
CA ASP A 310 -1.24 5.46 1.34
C ASP A 310 -1.06 6.00 2.77
N LEU A 311 0.19 6.17 3.20
CA LEU A 311 0.52 6.67 4.53
C LEU A 311 -0.02 8.09 4.76
N LYS A 312 0.02 8.95 3.75
CA LYS A 312 -0.50 10.32 3.86
C LYS A 312 -2.00 10.32 4.12
N PHE A 313 -2.76 9.50 3.40
CA PHE A 313 -4.20 9.34 3.62
C PHE A 313 -4.50 8.86 5.05
N LEU A 314 -3.78 7.86 5.54
CA LEU A 314 -4.02 7.31 6.88
C LEU A 314 -3.71 8.33 7.99
N ILE A 315 -2.66 9.14 7.83
CA ILE A 315 -2.31 10.20 8.79
C ILE A 315 -3.36 11.32 8.80
N HIS A 316 -3.84 11.76 7.64
CA HIS A 316 -4.89 12.78 7.57
C HIS A 316 -6.20 12.37 8.26
N GLN A 317 -6.48 11.07 8.34
CA GLN A 317 -7.70 10.57 8.99
C GLN A 317 -7.52 10.36 10.50
N GLN A 318 -6.30 10.45 11.02
CA GLN A 318 -6.05 10.38 12.45
C GLN A 318 -6.35 11.73 13.11
N GLU A 319 -7.46 11.84 13.80
CA GLU A 319 -7.75 13.03 14.63
C GLU A 319 -6.68 13.16 15.72
N ASN A 320 -5.80 14.17 15.58
CA ASN A 320 -5.05 14.87 16.65
C ASN A 320 -4.45 14.02 17.79
N SER A 321 -3.72 12.95 17.51
CA SER A 321 -2.92 12.28 18.55
C SER A 321 -1.44 12.70 18.56
N ILE A 322 -1.09 13.83 17.92
CA ILE A 322 0.26 14.33 18.00
C ILE A 322 0.46 14.97 19.37
N ASN A 323 1.29 14.35 20.19
CA ASN A 323 1.83 15.02 21.38
C ASN A 323 2.61 16.25 20.89
N LYS A 324 1.97 17.42 20.90
CA LYS A 324 2.64 18.68 20.54
C LYS A 324 3.76 18.93 21.50
N SER A 325 4.99 18.78 21.05
CA SER A 325 6.14 19.24 21.82
C SER A 325 5.94 20.71 22.14
N LYS A 326 5.91 21.07 23.43
CA LYS A 326 5.79 22.47 23.85
C LYS A 326 6.93 23.26 23.19
N VAL A 327 6.60 24.24 22.39
CA VAL A 327 7.57 25.16 21.79
C VAL A 327 7.92 26.20 22.84
N LEU A 328 9.19 26.26 23.22
CA LEU A 328 9.73 27.26 24.15
C LEU A 328 10.24 28.48 23.38
N ASN A 329 10.02 29.69 23.91
CA ASN A 329 10.45 30.93 23.32
C ASN A 329 11.64 31.50 24.11
N ALA A 330 12.81 31.52 23.51
CA ALA A 330 14.01 32.13 24.07
C ALA A 330 14.09 33.61 23.70
N PRO A 331 14.59 34.49 24.60
CA PRO A 331 14.76 35.91 24.29
C PRO A 331 15.86 36.09 23.21
N ASN A 332 15.66 37.11 22.36
CA ASN A 332 16.63 37.49 21.35
C ASN A 332 17.66 38.44 21.96
N ILE A 333 18.62 37.90 22.70
CA ILE A 333 19.70 38.63 23.32
C ILE A 333 21.05 37.96 23.03
N ASP A 334 22.09 38.74 22.83
CA ASP A 334 23.45 38.22 22.67
C ASP A 334 24.05 37.88 24.04
N ASN A 335 23.88 36.62 24.45
CA ASN A 335 24.36 36.12 25.72
C ASN A 335 24.90 34.66 25.55
N PRO A 336 26.25 34.48 25.71
CA PRO A 336 26.85 33.16 25.54
C PRO A 336 26.29 32.07 26.43
N ASP A 337 25.98 32.39 27.70
CA ASP A 337 25.42 31.40 28.65
C ASP A 337 24.00 30.96 28.28
N LEU A 338 23.16 31.91 27.77
CA LEU A 338 21.87 31.60 27.23
C LEU A 338 21.98 30.69 26.00
N ASN A 339 22.87 31.03 25.08
CA ASN A 339 23.09 30.28 23.85
C ASN A 339 23.52 28.83 24.17
N GLN A 340 24.40 28.66 25.14
CA GLN A 340 24.80 27.33 25.59
C GLN A 340 23.62 26.58 26.22
N PHE A 341 22.87 27.20 27.12
CA PHE A 341 21.69 26.60 27.76
C PHE A 341 20.61 26.18 26.76
N VAL A 342 20.32 27.03 25.77
CA VAL A 342 19.38 26.72 24.67
C VAL A 342 19.89 25.53 23.85
N ASN A 343 21.18 25.46 23.53
CA ASN A 343 21.75 24.34 22.77
C ASN A 343 21.70 23.03 23.58
N ASP A 344 21.97 23.09 24.87
CA ASP A 344 21.86 21.93 25.75
C ASP A 344 20.42 21.38 25.82
N LEU A 345 19.41 22.28 25.85
CA LEU A 345 18.00 21.87 25.80
C LEU A 345 17.61 21.30 24.43
N ARG A 346 18.07 21.91 23.33
CA ARG A 346 17.86 21.38 21.97
C ARG A 346 18.47 20.00 21.80
N SER A 347 19.64 19.75 22.34
CA SER A 347 20.29 18.42 22.30
C SER A 347 19.50 17.34 23.07
N LYS A 348 18.64 17.77 24.01
CA LYS A 348 17.71 16.90 24.78
C LYS A 348 16.33 16.79 24.12
N GLY A 349 16.16 17.31 22.89
CA GLY A 349 14.92 17.19 22.13
C GLY A 349 13.88 18.30 22.35
N HIS A 350 14.21 19.36 23.11
CA HIS A 350 13.29 20.48 23.27
C HIS A 350 13.23 21.32 21.98
N VAL A 351 12.00 21.75 21.61
CA VAL A 351 11.78 22.68 20.50
C VAL A 351 11.87 24.11 21.01
N ILE A 352 12.86 24.88 20.58
CA ILE A 352 13.10 26.24 21.07
C ILE A 352 13.20 27.22 19.91
N LYS A 353 12.33 28.23 19.92
CA LYS A 353 12.37 29.40 19.00
C LYS A 353 13.00 30.59 19.68
N THR A 354 13.77 31.36 18.94
CA THR A 354 14.19 32.70 19.37
C THR A 354 13.08 33.69 19.06
N ASP A 355 12.65 34.46 20.02
CA ASP A 355 11.64 35.53 19.82
C ASP A 355 12.29 36.75 19.12
N LEU A 356 12.32 36.70 17.79
CA LEU A 356 12.95 37.76 16.98
C LEU A 356 12.18 39.09 17.00
N ASN A 357 10.89 39.05 17.31
CA ASN A 357 9.98 40.19 17.24
C ASN A 357 9.73 40.84 18.62
N GLY A 358 10.15 40.17 19.70
CA GLY A 358 9.87 40.62 21.07
C GLY A 358 8.38 40.54 21.43
N LEU A 359 7.58 39.73 20.72
CA LEU A 359 6.12 39.63 20.88
C LEU A 359 5.68 38.37 21.61
N ALA A 360 6.55 37.37 21.71
CA ALA A 360 6.23 36.12 22.39
C ALA A 360 6.47 36.24 23.89
N GLU A 361 5.68 35.52 24.67
CA GLU A 361 6.03 35.31 26.09
C GLU A 361 7.27 34.40 26.14
N VAL A 362 8.32 34.93 26.81
CA VAL A 362 9.61 34.23 26.93
C VAL A 362 9.55 33.20 28.03
N ASP A 363 9.94 31.95 27.72
CA ASP A 363 9.94 30.83 28.67
C ASP A 363 11.23 30.74 29.54
N PHE A 364 12.18 31.65 29.35
CA PHE A 364 13.49 31.65 29.99
C PHE A 364 13.62 32.82 30.97
N ILE A 365 14.21 32.54 32.12
CA ILE A 365 14.56 33.57 33.13
C ILE A 365 16.02 33.39 33.57
N GLN A 366 16.63 34.50 33.98
CA GLN A 366 17.96 34.48 34.58
C GLN A 366 17.83 34.72 36.10
N GLU A 367 18.26 33.74 36.92
CA GLU A 367 18.28 33.84 38.35
C GLU A 367 19.68 33.48 38.90
N ASN A 368 20.20 34.34 39.80
CA ASN A 368 21.55 34.20 40.34
C ASN A 368 22.66 33.97 39.29
N GLY A 369 22.52 34.64 38.15
CA GLY A 369 23.46 34.56 37.04
C GLY A 369 23.34 33.28 36.17
N LYS A 370 22.37 32.42 36.41
CA LYS A 370 22.13 31.20 35.65
C LYS A 370 20.78 31.27 34.92
N TRP A 371 20.74 30.74 33.68
CA TRP A 371 19.51 30.57 32.91
C TRP A 371 18.75 29.33 33.36
N ARG A 372 17.42 29.46 33.42
CA ARG A 372 16.49 28.34 33.64
C ARG A 372 15.16 28.57 32.91
N LEU A 373 14.38 27.51 32.74
CA LEU A 373 13.02 27.65 32.26
C LEU A 373 12.13 28.24 33.35
N LYS A 374 11.13 29.02 32.97
CA LYS A 374 10.02 29.42 33.83
C LYS A 374 9.22 28.18 34.22
N GLU A 375 8.74 28.12 35.47
CA GLU A 375 7.85 27.05 35.91
C GLU A 375 6.46 27.10 35.25
#